data_879efa251b81e67ec5f43829dfa949a1
#
_entry.id   879efa251b81e67ec5f43829dfa949a1
#
_cell.length_a   1.000
_cell.length_b   1.000
_cell.length_c   1.000
_cell.angle_alpha   90.00
_cell.angle_beta   90.00
_cell.angle_gamma   90.00
#
_symmetry.space_group_name_H-M   'P 1'
#
loop_
_entity.id
_entity.type
_entity.pdbx_description
1 polymer ?
#
loop_
_entity_poly.entity_id
_entity_poly.type
_entity_poly.pdbx_seq_one_letter_code
_entity_poly.pdbx_strand_id
1 'polypeptide(L)'
;MKKTLLLAAVMALGVNAGVYAANPFSDVPAGHWAYDAVNKLAAEGVVEGYPGGTYGGDRLMTRYEMAQITAKAMAKGANADRLAAEFAGELDSLGVRVANLEKKSDNVRITGQIRYEYGDRSGDLKEKNSKVGSIAQHRLRTRIFVNGNINEDWTYTGRFENNQILSDIDGKSKGSTGDDDVTLNQAYVSGRLGGVKVIAGKTDHYAGNGFIYDDTAEKIELSYGKDVKLTAYYGIPTDYGYDKMWGASVGGKVGNLSLSAGYDKFQDALNEIQGYGVPNSAKTGTDNGIWNLSANYKFGDFTLAATYLDSDIDLRDNSKYKDVDTNGYVVGLNYKGADKNKPGTWGLFANYYDQGAGTFVAHTMYPGDWSYYVDEGFKGYMVGGGVTLAKNMVYQLHYYDLEGKESGLDDQVLWSRLQIMF
;
A
#
# COMPACT_ATOMS: atom_id res chain seq x y z
N MET A 1 3.55 -29.36 12.04
CA MET A 1 2.48 -28.90 11.14
C MET A 1 1.05 -28.83 11.75
N LYS A 2 0.65 -29.60 12.76
CA LYS A 2 -0.73 -29.58 13.28
C LYS A 2 -1.03 -28.56 14.40
N LYS A 3 -0.04 -27.91 15.00
CA LYS A 3 -0.24 -26.98 16.14
C LYS A 3 -0.26 -25.49 15.75
N THR A 4 0.29 -25.12 14.61
CA THR A 4 0.39 -23.71 14.16
C THR A 4 -0.87 -23.24 13.40
N LEU A 5 -1.57 -24.16 12.75
CA LEU A 5 -2.85 -23.87 12.09
C LEU A 5 -3.98 -23.53 13.09
N LEU A 6 -3.86 -24.00 14.36
CA LEU A 6 -4.89 -23.76 15.38
C LEU A 6 -4.84 -22.30 15.91
N LEU A 7 -3.68 -21.65 15.91
CA LEU A 7 -3.54 -20.27 16.42
C LEU A 7 -4.12 -19.25 15.43
N ALA A 8 -3.99 -19.50 14.12
CA ALA A 8 -4.60 -18.65 13.10
C ALA A 8 -6.13 -18.77 13.06
N ALA A 9 -6.67 -19.97 13.37
CA ALA A 9 -8.11 -20.19 13.41
C ALA A 9 -8.78 -19.61 14.66
N VAL A 10 -8.09 -19.52 15.79
CA VAL A 10 -8.64 -18.99 17.04
C VAL A 10 -8.77 -17.47 17.02
N MET A 11 -7.92 -16.76 16.27
CA MET A 11 -8.07 -15.31 16.09
C MET A 11 -9.19 -14.92 15.12
N ALA A 12 -9.69 -15.85 14.30
CA ALA A 12 -10.78 -15.59 13.35
C ALA A 12 -12.20 -15.74 13.96
N LEU A 13 -12.35 -16.25 15.20
CA LEU A 13 -13.65 -16.54 15.80
C LEU A 13 -14.04 -15.63 16.98
N GLY A 14 -13.27 -14.63 17.28
CA GLY A 14 -13.43 -13.88 18.53
C GLY A 14 -13.76 -12.39 18.44
N VAL A 15 -14.52 -11.87 17.48
CA VAL A 15 -15.09 -10.51 17.65
C VAL A 15 -16.45 -10.39 16.93
N ASN A 16 -17.50 -10.86 17.58
CA ASN A 16 -18.84 -10.34 17.42
C ASN A 16 -19.41 -10.03 18.82
N ALA A 17 -18.78 -9.09 19.50
CA ALA A 17 -19.42 -8.38 20.59
C ALA A 17 -19.45 -6.91 20.15
N GLY A 18 -20.54 -6.53 19.48
CA GLY A 18 -20.92 -5.13 19.39
C GLY A 18 -21.05 -4.60 20.81
N VAL A 19 -20.05 -3.91 21.28
CA VAL A 19 -20.19 -3.06 22.46
C VAL A 19 -21.09 -1.90 22.00
N TYR A 20 -22.39 -2.07 22.13
CA TYR A 20 -23.31 -0.95 22.17
C TYR A 20 -22.91 -0.15 23.40
N ALA A 21 -22.21 0.96 23.20
CA ALA A 21 -22.03 1.94 24.25
C ALA A 21 -23.44 2.30 24.76
N ALA A 22 -23.70 2.10 26.05
CA ALA A 22 -24.98 2.46 26.64
C ALA A 22 -25.23 3.94 26.37
N ASN A 23 -26.48 4.31 26.07
CA ASN A 23 -26.85 5.71 25.86
C ASN A 23 -26.38 6.53 27.08
N PRO A 24 -25.55 7.59 26.88
CA PRO A 24 -25.04 8.39 27.97
C PRO A 24 -26.13 9.22 28.68
N PHE A 25 -27.34 9.24 28.12
CA PHE A 25 -28.44 10.10 28.62
C PHE A 25 -29.51 9.28 29.33
N SER A 26 -29.78 9.65 30.58
CA SER A 26 -30.73 8.96 31.46
C SER A 26 -32.20 9.17 31.09
N ASP A 27 -32.50 10.25 30.36
CA ASP A 27 -33.84 10.66 29.95
C ASP A 27 -34.25 10.19 28.54
N VAL A 28 -33.42 9.37 27.87
CA VAL A 28 -33.76 8.71 26.60
C VAL A 28 -33.84 7.20 26.82
N PRO A 29 -35.04 6.64 27.06
CA PRO A 29 -35.21 5.23 27.35
C PRO A 29 -34.93 4.35 26.13
N ALA A 30 -34.47 3.13 26.34
CA ALA A 30 -34.10 2.18 25.27
C ALA A 30 -35.24 1.85 24.29
N GLY A 31 -36.50 2.05 24.70
CA GLY A 31 -37.67 1.88 23.82
C GLY A 31 -38.07 3.11 23.05
N HIS A 32 -37.40 4.25 23.24
CA HIS A 32 -37.73 5.48 22.54
C HIS A 32 -37.27 5.45 21.08
N TRP A 33 -38.07 5.87 20.15
CA TRP A 33 -37.77 5.83 18.70
C TRP A 33 -36.45 6.52 18.32
N ALA A 34 -36.03 7.51 19.08
CA ALA A 34 -34.81 8.31 18.83
C ALA A 34 -33.56 7.71 19.54
N TYR A 35 -33.69 6.63 20.33
CA TYR A 35 -32.62 6.10 21.16
C TYR A 35 -31.32 5.84 20.37
N ASP A 36 -31.41 5.11 19.27
CA ASP A 36 -30.25 4.77 18.45
C ASP A 36 -29.64 5.99 17.75
N ALA A 37 -30.49 6.90 17.28
CA ALA A 37 -30.03 8.14 16.62
C ALA A 37 -29.30 9.06 17.60
N VAL A 38 -29.85 9.26 18.80
CA VAL A 38 -29.22 10.08 19.85
C VAL A 38 -27.92 9.45 20.34
N ASN A 39 -27.90 8.14 20.51
CA ASN A 39 -26.71 7.38 20.89
C ASN A 39 -25.59 7.52 19.87
N LYS A 40 -25.93 7.44 18.57
CA LYS A 40 -24.99 7.63 17.48
C LYS A 40 -24.42 9.05 17.46
N LEU A 41 -25.27 10.07 17.56
CA LEU A 41 -24.85 11.48 17.58
C LEU A 41 -23.99 11.80 18.80
N ALA A 42 -24.28 11.19 19.96
CA ALA A 42 -23.45 11.33 21.15
C ALA A 42 -22.08 10.65 21.00
N ALA A 43 -22.04 9.44 20.45
CA ALA A 43 -20.78 8.72 20.17
C ALA A 43 -19.92 9.45 19.14
N GLU A 44 -20.54 10.14 18.19
CA GLU A 44 -19.86 11.00 17.21
C GLU A 44 -19.46 12.37 17.79
N GLY A 45 -19.86 12.70 19.04
CA GLY A 45 -19.56 13.98 19.68
C GLY A 45 -20.28 15.19 19.06
N VAL A 46 -21.37 14.94 18.35
CA VAL A 46 -22.24 16.01 17.80
C VAL A 46 -23.16 16.56 18.89
N VAL A 47 -23.64 15.68 19.76
CA VAL A 47 -24.50 16.00 20.89
C VAL A 47 -23.81 15.60 22.20
N GLU A 48 -23.74 16.53 23.17
CA GLU A 48 -23.10 16.30 24.47
C GLU A 48 -24.08 16.20 25.63
N GLY A 49 -25.34 16.58 25.41
CA GLY A 49 -26.35 16.65 26.46
C GLY A 49 -26.14 17.80 27.45
N TYR A 50 -26.83 17.74 28.57
CA TYR A 50 -26.79 18.74 29.64
C TYR A 50 -26.09 18.22 30.91
N PRO A 51 -25.62 19.12 31.79
CA PRO A 51 -25.11 18.72 33.09
C PRO A 51 -26.13 17.84 33.84
N GLY A 52 -25.64 16.67 34.32
CA GLY A 52 -26.50 15.67 34.95
C GLY A 52 -26.79 14.45 34.05
N GLY A 53 -26.22 14.38 32.84
CA GLY A 53 -26.36 13.22 31.98
C GLY A 53 -27.73 13.07 31.33
N THR A 54 -28.38 14.18 30.99
CA THR A 54 -29.68 14.20 30.30
C THR A 54 -29.54 14.75 28.87
N TYR A 55 -30.37 14.26 27.96
CA TYR A 55 -30.50 14.74 26.59
C TYR A 55 -31.38 16.00 26.51
N GLY A 56 -32.41 16.07 27.34
CA GLY A 56 -33.36 17.21 27.43
C GLY A 56 -34.28 17.29 26.23
N GLY A 57 -34.79 16.17 25.73
CA GLY A 57 -35.64 16.10 24.54
C GLY A 57 -36.93 16.95 24.60
N ASP A 58 -37.47 17.19 25.78
CA ASP A 58 -38.66 18.03 26.00
C ASP A 58 -38.33 19.50 26.25
N ARG A 59 -37.06 19.86 26.28
CA ARG A 59 -36.61 21.23 26.52
C ARG A 59 -36.57 22.05 25.22
N LEU A 60 -37.03 23.29 25.26
CA LEU A 60 -36.81 24.23 24.17
C LEU A 60 -35.33 24.55 24.02
N MET A 61 -34.82 24.34 22.84
CA MET A 61 -33.41 24.60 22.49
C MET A 61 -33.25 26.06 22.06
N THR A 62 -32.21 26.71 22.54
CA THR A 62 -31.87 28.06 22.11
C THR A 62 -31.23 28.04 20.70
N ARG A 63 -31.29 29.19 20.00
CA ARG A 63 -30.61 29.33 18.69
C ARG A 63 -29.10 29.08 18.80
N TYR A 64 -28.45 29.50 19.89
CA TYR A 64 -27.03 29.24 20.15
C TYR A 64 -26.71 27.75 20.34
N GLU A 65 -27.55 27.02 21.05
CA GLU A 65 -27.39 25.55 21.20
C GLU A 65 -27.55 24.87 19.86
N MET A 66 -28.51 25.29 19.04
CA MET A 66 -28.69 24.75 17.69
C MET A 66 -27.50 25.10 16.75
N ALA A 67 -27.00 26.33 16.81
CA ALA A 67 -25.82 26.75 16.07
C ALA A 67 -24.59 25.93 16.47
N GLN A 68 -24.41 25.65 17.77
CA GLN A 68 -23.31 24.83 18.26
C GLN A 68 -23.38 23.38 17.75
N ILE A 69 -24.58 22.77 17.74
CA ILE A 69 -24.81 21.43 17.16
C ILE A 69 -24.53 21.44 15.66
N THR A 70 -25.00 22.49 14.96
CA THR A 70 -24.77 22.68 13.53
C THR A 70 -23.26 22.75 13.21
N ALA A 71 -22.51 23.55 13.98
CA ALA A 71 -21.06 23.66 13.85
C ALA A 71 -20.35 22.30 14.03
N LYS A 72 -20.73 21.54 15.08
CA LYS A 72 -20.16 20.20 15.35
C LYS A 72 -20.50 19.20 14.25
N ALA A 73 -21.74 19.21 13.73
CA ALA A 73 -22.17 18.36 12.63
C ALA A 73 -21.36 18.64 11.35
N MET A 74 -21.17 19.92 11.00
CA MET A 74 -20.38 20.35 9.85
C MET A 74 -18.89 19.95 10.01
N ALA A 75 -18.31 20.13 11.19
CA ALA A 75 -16.94 19.72 11.49
C ALA A 75 -16.73 18.18 11.35
N LYS A 76 -17.82 17.40 11.43
CA LYS A 76 -17.82 15.95 11.18
C LYS A 76 -18.18 15.58 9.74
N GLY A 77 -18.27 16.55 8.84
CA GLY A 77 -18.54 16.34 7.41
C GLY A 77 -20.02 16.20 7.05
N ALA A 78 -20.94 16.57 7.94
CA ALA A 78 -22.36 16.61 7.60
C ALA A 78 -22.67 17.82 6.70
N ASN A 79 -23.47 17.61 5.65
CA ASN A 79 -24.01 18.71 4.86
C ASN A 79 -25.12 19.39 5.66
N ALA A 80 -24.84 20.58 6.19
CA ALA A 80 -25.76 21.39 6.99
C ALA A 80 -25.87 22.82 6.45
N ASP A 81 -25.68 23.05 5.15
CA ASP A 81 -25.61 24.38 4.52
C ASP A 81 -26.80 25.25 4.83
N ARG A 82 -28.03 24.70 4.82
CA ARG A 82 -29.24 25.46 5.19
C ARG A 82 -29.26 25.91 6.66
N LEU A 83 -28.82 25.04 7.57
CA LEU A 83 -28.73 25.39 8.99
C LEU A 83 -27.58 26.36 9.24
N ALA A 84 -26.46 26.21 8.53
CA ALA A 84 -25.34 27.15 8.60
C ALA A 84 -25.76 28.57 8.14
N ALA A 85 -26.54 28.65 7.08
CA ALA A 85 -27.09 29.93 6.61
C ALA A 85 -28.11 30.53 7.60
N GLU A 86 -28.99 29.70 8.19
CA GLU A 86 -29.98 30.14 9.19
C GLU A 86 -29.34 30.64 10.48
N PHE A 87 -28.25 30.00 10.93
CA PHE A 87 -27.56 30.34 12.18
C PHE A 87 -26.25 31.10 11.96
N ALA A 88 -26.09 31.78 10.82
CA ALA A 88 -24.84 32.46 10.47
C ALA A 88 -24.41 33.50 11.53
N GLY A 89 -25.34 34.25 12.09
CA GLY A 89 -25.07 35.26 13.13
C GLY A 89 -24.62 34.66 14.46
N GLU A 90 -25.25 33.56 14.88
CA GLU A 90 -24.87 32.84 16.10
C GLU A 90 -23.53 32.12 15.93
N LEU A 91 -23.27 31.52 14.74
CA LEU A 91 -22.01 30.87 14.41
C LEU A 91 -20.84 31.87 14.42
N ASP A 92 -21.04 33.08 13.88
CA ASP A 92 -20.05 34.16 13.91
C ASP A 92 -19.81 34.65 15.37
N SER A 93 -20.87 34.80 16.17
CA SER A 93 -20.79 35.19 17.58
C SER A 93 -20.05 34.14 18.45
N LEU A 94 -20.18 32.85 18.14
CA LEU A 94 -19.45 31.75 18.78
C LEU A 94 -17.98 31.69 18.36
N GLY A 95 -17.52 32.58 17.48
CA GLY A 95 -16.19 32.53 16.90
C GLY A 95 -15.97 31.29 15.98
N VAL A 96 -17.07 30.63 15.63
CA VAL A 96 -17.05 29.47 14.73
C VAL A 96 -17.05 30.00 13.30
N ARG A 97 -15.90 30.43 12.85
CA ARG A 97 -15.67 30.66 11.42
C ARG A 97 -15.50 29.29 10.77
N VAL A 98 -16.58 28.78 10.19
CA VAL A 98 -16.59 27.50 9.46
C VAL A 98 -15.44 27.44 8.41
N ALA A 99 -15.21 28.56 7.69
CA ALA A 99 -14.09 28.72 6.79
C ALA A 99 -12.69 28.75 7.48
N ASN A 100 -12.63 29.07 8.78
CA ASN A 100 -11.38 29.06 9.55
C ASN A 100 -11.18 27.75 10.34
N LEU A 101 -12.24 26.98 10.59
CA LEU A 101 -12.12 25.59 11.08
C LEU A 101 -11.58 24.67 9.99
N GLU A 102 -11.99 24.86 8.74
CA GLU A 102 -11.38 24.20 7.58
C GLU A 102 -9.92 24.66 7.36
N LYS A 103 -9.59 25.93 7.61
CA LYS A 103 -8.21 26.46 7.56
C LYS A 103 -7.37 26.17 8.81
N LYS A 104 -7.98 25.88 9.95
CA LYS A 104 -7.31 25.48 11.21
C LYS A 104 -7.40 23.99 11.54
N SER A 105 -8.02 23.18 10.70
CA SER A 105 -7.72 21.76 10.62
C SER A 105 -6.20 21.69 10.45
N ASP A 106 -5.51 21.08 11.40
CA ASP A 106 -4.06 20.98 11.45
C ASP A 106 -3.51 20.84 10.04
N ASN A 107 -2.64 21.78 9.61
CA ASN A 107 -1.97 21.69 8.31
C ASN A 107 -1.20 20.37 8.14
N VAL A 108 -1.10 19.61 9.23
CA VAL A 108 -0.39 18.33 9.30
C VAL A 108 -1.35 17.24 9.74
N ARG A 109 -1.50 16.22 8.91
CA ARG A 109 -2.26 15.01 9.20
C ARG A 109 -1.30 13.85 9.42
N ILE A 110 -1.45 13.16 10.54
CA ILE A 110 -0.70 11.95 10.85
C ILE A 110 -1.62 10.73 10.66
N THR A 111 -1.12 9.71 9.97
CA THR A 111 -1.78 8.42 9.78
C THR A 111 -0.75 7.32 9.94
N GLY A 112 -1.18 6.09 10.14
CA GLY A 112 -0.24 4.99 10.34
C GLY A 112 -0.68 3.68 9.73
N GLN A 113 0.30 2.78 9.63
CA GLN A 113 0.12 1.42 9.19
C GLN A 113 1.01 0.50 10.02
N ILE A 114 0.42 -0.55 10.55
CA ILE A 114 1.14 -1.67 11.15
C ILE A 114 0.91 -2.87 10.25
N ARG A 115 1.98 -3.62 9.96
CA ARG A 115 1.91 -4.87 9.20
C ARG A 115 2.67 -5.95 9.95
N TYR A 116 1.95 -6.99 10.37
CA TYR A 116 2.55 -8.22 10.85
C TYR A 116 2.61 -9.22 9.70
N GLU A 117 3.78 -9.81 9.50
CA GLU A 117 4.06 -10.74 8.40
C GLU A 117 4.67 -12.02 8.94
N TYR A 118 4.32 -13.12 8.29
CA TYR A 118 4.94 -14.42 8.48
C TYR A 118 5.22 -15.03 7.11
N GLY A 119 6.44 -15.50 6.89
CA GLY A 119 6.85 -16.22 5.70
C GLY A 119 7.51 -17.54 6.04
N ASP A 120 7.22 -18.58 5.30
CA ASP A 120 7.87 -19.89 5.37
C ASP A 120 8.29 -20.30 3.97
N ARG A 121 9.55 -20.70 3.82
CA ARG A 121 10.16 -21.07 2.53
C ARG A 121 10.58 -22.53 2.53
N SER A 122 10.38 -23.21 1.40
CA SER A 122 10.84 -24.55 1.11
C SER A 122 11.36 -24.62 -0.34
N GLY A 123 11.91 -25.77 -0.72
CA GLY A 123 12.40 -26.01 -2.06
C GLY A 123 13.93 -26.03 -2.18
N ASP A 124 14.39 -26.30 -3.38
CA ASP A 124 15.80 -26.48 -3.74
C ASP A 124 16.65 -25.25 -3.43
N LEU A 125 16.09 -24.06 -3.63
CA LEU A 125 16.80 -22.81 -3.39
C LEU A 125 17.22 -22.68 -1.92
N LYS A 126 16.36 -23.10 -1.00
CA LYS A 126 16.65 -23.15 0.45
C LYS A 126 17.70 -24.20 0.78
N GLU A 127 17.61 -25.38 0.17
CA GLU A 127 18.49 -26.54 0.49
C GLU A 127 19.89 -26.37 -0.08
N LYS A 128 20.01 -25.86 -1.30
CA LYS A 128 21.28 -25.74 -2.04
C LYS A 128 22.04 -24.45 -1.76
N ASN A 129 21.36 -23.41 -1.26
CA ASN A 129 21.99 -22.13 -0.99
C ASN A 129 21.93 -21.80 0.50
N SER A 130 23.02 -22.07 1.21
CA SER A 130 23.14 -21.79 2.66
C SER A 130 23.05 -20.30 3.03
N LYS A 131 23.15 -19.39 2.04
CA LYS A 131 22.93 -17.95 2.24
C LYS A 131 21.44 -17.58 2.19
N VAL A 132 20.62 -18.43 1.58
CA VAL A 132 19.16 -18.34 1.65
C VAL A 132 18.76 -18.92 3.00
N GLY A 133 18.71 -18.07 4.01
CA GLY A 133 18.33 -18.48 5.35
C GLY A 133 16.97 -19.15 5.39
N SER A 134 16.72 -19.99 6.40
CA SER A 134 15.39 -20.48 6.67
C SER A 134 14.52 -19.27 7.02
N ILE A 135 13.64 -18.89 6.10
CA ILE A 135 12.82 -17.69 6.27
C ILE A 135 11.46 -18.10 6.79
N ALA A 136 11.43 -18.58 8.02
CA ALA A 136 10.24 -18.43 8.80
C ALA A 136 10.41 -17.12 9.60
N GLN A 137 10.22 -15.99 8.96
CA GLN A 137 10.38 -14.69 9.60
C GLN A 137 9.03 -14.17 10.09
N HIS A 138 9.00 -13.81 11.36
CA HIS A 138 7.97 -12.96 11.91
C HIS A 138 8.48 -11.51 11.83
N ARG A 139 7.91 -10.71 10.94
CA ARG A 139 8.25 -9.31 10.79
C ARG A 139 7.10 -8.42 11.22
N LEU A 140 7.42 -7.40 12.01
CA LEU A 140 6.51 -6.32 12.33
C LEU A 140 7.03 -5.04 11.67
N ARG A 141 6.28 -4.50 10.72
CA ARG A 141 6.58 -3.23 10.09
C ARG A 141 5.64 -2.16 10.59
N THR A 142 6.19 -1.05 11.06
CA THR A 142 5.44 0.14 11.45
C THR A 142 5.77 1.28 10.51
N ARG A 143 4.74 1.96 9.99
CA ARG A 143 4.85 3.15 9.14
C ARG A 143 4.01 4.27 9.73
N ILE A 144 4.60 5.45 9.88
CA ILE A 144 3.90 6.68 10.27
C ILE A 144 4.04 7.66 9.11
N PHE A 145 2.91 8.16 8.63
CA PHE A 145 2.85 9.16 7.56
C PHE A 145 2.53 10.52 8.15
N VAL A 146 3.33 11.50 7.77
CA VAL A 146 3.12 12.91 8.10
C VAL A 146 2.82 13.65 6.81
N ASN A 147 1.59 14.12 6.64
CA ASN A 147 1.14 14.84 5.45
C ASN A 147 0.86 16.28 5.83
N GLY A 148 1.55 17.23 5.20
CA GLY A 148 1.40 18.66 5.44
C GLY A 148 0.95 19.40 4.17
N ASN A 149 -0.05 20.29 4.30
CA ASN A 149 -0.42 21.21 3.23
C ASN A 149 0.55 22.38 3.23
N ILE A 150 1.32 22.57 2.14
CA ILE A 150 2.20 23.73 1.96
C ILE A 150 1.37 24.95 1.56
N ASN A 151 0.47 24.75 0.60
CA ASN A 151 -0.53 25.71 0.14
C ASN A 151 -1.69 24.97 -0.55
N GLU A 152 -2.55 25.67 -1.30
CA GLU A 152 -3.71 25.08 -1.98
C GLU A 152 -3.35 24.03 -3.04
N ASP A 153 -2.18 24.17 -3.67
CA ASP A 153 -1.74 23.32 -4.79
C ASP A 153 -0.68 22.30 -4.39
N TRP A 154 0.00 22.46 -3.25
CA TRP A 154 1.17 21.68 -2.87
C TRP A 154 1.04 21.06 -1.49
N THR A 155 1.46 19.79 -1.42
CA THR A 155 1.53 19.00 -0.19
C THR A 155 2.93 18.44 0.01
N TYR A 156 3.32 18.28 1.27
CA TYR A 156 4.48 17.48 1.69
C TYR A 156 4.01 16.16 2.27
N THR A 157 4.73 15.09 1.99
CA THR A 157 4.54 13.78 2.64
C THR A 157 5.88 13.25 3.13
N GLY A 158 5.93 12.92 4.43
CA GLY A 158 7.01 12.15 5.05
C GLY A 158 6.50 10.78 5.49
N ARG A 159 7.29 9.72 5.34
CA ARG A 159 7.03 8.37 5.87
C ARG A 159 8.19 7.92 6.73
N PHE A 160 7.92 7.74 8.00
CA PHE A 160 8.83 7.07 8.92
C PHE A 160 8.53 5.58 8.92
N GLU A 161 9.55 4.76 8.86
CA GLU A 161 9.43 3.30 8.82
C GLU A 161 10.39 2.65 9.80
N ASN A 162 9.89 1.63 10.50
CA ASN A 162 10.66 0.70 11.30
C ASN A 162 10.26 -0.73 10.95
N ASN A 163 11.23 -1.63 10.80
CA ASN A 163 11.04 -3.05 10.54
C ASN A 163 11.68 -3.85 11.68
N GLN A 164 10.88 -4.65 12.38
CA GLN A 164 11.34 -5.53 13.44
C GLN A 164 11.17 -6.99 13.03
N ILE A 165 12.25 -7.76 13.06
CA ILE A 165 12.21 -9.22 12.93
C ILE A 165 12.06 -9.78 14.35
N LEU A 166 10.87 -10.34 14.66
CA LEU A 166 10.51 -10.72 16.03
C LEU A 166 11.07 -12.08 16.44
N SER A 167 11.19 -13.02 15.51
CA SER A 167 11.84 -14.30 15.73
C SER A 167 12.15 -15.01 14.42
N ASP A 168 13.20 -15.80 14.44
CA ASP A 168 13.47 -16.86 13.49
C ASP A 168 12.91 -18.17 14.08
N ILE A 169 12.14 -18.95 13.32
CA ILE A 169 11.50 -20.17 13.83
C ILE A 169 12.53 -21.25 14.19
N ASP A 170 13.71 -21.24 13.56
CA ASP A 170 14.75 -22.22 13.83
C ASP A 170 15.57 -21.93 15.12
N GLY A 171 15.27 -20.86 15.83
CA GLY A 171 15.96 -20.48 17.08
C GLY A 171 17.45 -20.19 16.92
N LYS A 172 17.96 -20.14 15.70
CA LYS A 172 19.38 -19.91 15.38
C LYS A 172 19.73 -18.43 15.25
N SER A 173 18.79 -17.61 14.88
CA SER A 173 18.91 -16.18 14.97
C SER A 173 18.43 -15.77 16.34
N LYS A 174 19.29 -15.31 17.18
CA LYS A 174 18.91 -14.50 18.34
C LYS A 174 18.14 -13.36 17.74
N GLY A 175 16.83 -13.31 17.99
CA GLY A 175 15.95 -12.33 17.41
C GLY A 175 16.69 -11.00 17.31
N SER A 176 17.18 -10.69 16.14
CA SER A 176 17.56 -9.35 15.83
C SER A 176 16.23 -8.62 15.97
N THR A 177 16.00 -8.10 17.14
CA THR A 177 15.14 -6.96 17.28
C THR A 177 15.69 -6.05 16.20
N GLY A 178 15.02 -6.05 15.06
CA GLY A 178 15.47 -5.29 13.92
C GLY A 178 15.84 -3.90 14.35
N ASP A 179 16.46 -3.20 13.50
CA ASP A 179 16.97 -1.88 13.78
C ASP A 179 16.09 -1.12 14.75
N ASP A 180 16.63 -0.74 15.89
CA ASP A 180 16.02 0.26 16.77
C ASP A 180 15.84 1.59 15.99
N ASP A 181 16.32 1.63 14.74
CA ASP A 181 16.33 2.78 13.88
C ASP A 181 14.96 2.98 13.20
N VAL A 182 14.49 4.19 13.32
CA VAL A 182 13.37 4.71 12.55
C VAL A 182 13.93 5.51 11.38
N THR A 183 13.73 5.04 10.17
CA THR A 183 14.21 5.71 8.96
C THR A 183 13.15 6.63 8.38
N LEU A 184 13.56 7.80 7.86
CA LEU A 184 12.72 8.62 6.99
C LEU A 184 12.75 8.01 5.58
N ASN A 185 11.88 7.04 5.37
CA ASN A 185 11.85 6.21 4.16
C ASN A 185 11.26 6.94 2.95
N GLN A 186 10.39 7.95 3.15
CA GLN A 186 9.91 8.86 2.12
C GLN A 186 9.93 10.31 2.62
N ALA A 187 10.28 11.22 1.72
CA ALA A 187 10.21 12.67 1.93
C ALA A 187 10.05 13.35 0.58
N TYR A 188 8.85 13.81 0.24
CA TYR A 188 8.59 14.41 -1.06
C TYR A 188 7.51 15.49 -1.01
N VAL A 189 7.53 16.35 -2.01
CA VAL A 189 6.44 17.29 -2.29
C VAL A 189 5.67 16.83 -3.52
N SER A 190 4.37 17.08 -3.51
CA SER A 190 3.48 16.80 -4.64
C SER A 190 2.56 18.00 -4.86
N GLY A 191 2.42 18.41 -6.10
CA GLY A 191 1.58 19.56 -6.45
C GLY A 191 1.30 19.68 -7.93
N ARG A 192 0.82 20.88 -8.33
CA ARG A 192 0.53 21.19 -9.72
C ARG A 192 1.23 22.48 -10.15
N LEU A 193 1.78 22.45 -11.36
CA LEU A 193 2.24 23.64 -12.10
C LEU A 193 1.37 23.74 -13.36
N GLY A 194 0.35 24.58 -13.32
CA GLY A 194 -0.69 24.61 -14.36
C GLY A 194 -1.38 23.25 -14.50
N GLY A 195 -1.39 22.65 -15.68
CA GLY A 195 -1.99 21.33 -15.94
C GLY A 195 -1.10 20.14 -15.56
N VAL A 196 0.17 20.37 -15.24
CA VAL A 196 1.15 19.30 -14.97
C VAL A 196 1.16 18.97 -13.48
N LYS A 197 0.98 17.70 -13.11
CA LYS A 197 1.24 17.20 -11.77
C LYS A 197 2.74 16.96 -11.60
N VAL A 198 3.30 17.43 -10.50
CA VAL A 198 4.72 17.27 -10.15
C VAL A 198 4.83 16.51 -8.84
N ILE A 199 5.76 15.55 -8.78
CA ILE A 199 6.21 14.89 -7.55
C ILE A 199 7.73 15.05 -7.52
N ALA A 200 8.30 15.49 -6.39
CA ALA A 200 9.75 15.66 -6.25
C ALA A 200 10.22 15.25 -4.86
N GLY A 201 11.22 14.36 -4.79
CA GLY A 201 11.83 13.83 -3.58
C GLY A 201 11.86 12.31 -3.54
N LYS A 202 12.10 11.74 -2.37
CA LYS A 202 12.12 10.29 -2.14
C LYS A 202 10.70 9.78 -1.94
N THR A 203 10.22 8.94 -2.85
CA THR A 203 8.84 8.42 -2.84
C THR A 203 8.79 7.03 -3.48
N ASP A 204 7.70 6.30 -3.29
CA ASP A 204 7.50 5.04 -4.01
C ASP A 204 7.50 5.28 -5.53
N HIS A 205 8.16 4.40 -6.26
CA HIS A 205 8.12 4.30 -7.71
C HIS A 205 7.53 2.94 -8.09
N TYR A 206 6.65 2.96 -9.08
CA TYR A 206 5.91 1.79 -9.52
C TYR A 206 5.88 1.72 -11.04
N ALA A 207 6.61 0.76 -11.61
CA ALA A 207 6.75 0.58 -13.06
C ALA A 207 6.36 -0.84 -13.48
N GLY A 208 5.78 -0.97 -14.67
CA GLY A 208 5.38 -2.27 -15.23
C GLY A 208 4.42 -3.05 -14.35
N ASN A 209 3.41 -2.40 -13.75
CA ASN A 209 2.52 -2.99 -12.74
C ASN A 209 3.26 -3.55 -11.50
N GLY A 210 4.45 -3.01 -11.17
CA GLY A 210 5.30 -3.47 -10.08
C GLY A 210 6.19 -4.67 -10.45
N PHE A 211 6.09 -5.16 -11.67
CA PHE A 211 6.93 -6.28 -12.14
C PHE A 211 8.32 -5.83 -12.58
N ILE A 212 8.51 -4.55 -12.88
CA ILE A 212 9.82 -3.94 -13.13
C ILE A 212 10.38 -3.35 -11.85
N TYR A 213 9.60 -2.45 -11.21
CA TYR A 213 10.02 -1.73 -10.03
C TYR A 213 8.83 -1.43 -9.11
N ASP A 214 8.95 -1.77 -7.84
CA ASP A 214 7.99 -1.48 -6.76
C ASP A 214 8.76 -1.20 -5.46
N ASP A 215 9.45 -0.07 -5.40
CA ASP A 215 10.15 0.39 -4.21
C ASP A 215 10.33 1.92 -4.24
N THR A 216 11.07 2.46 -3.28
CA THR A 216 11.38 3.89 -3.20
C THR A 216 12.43 4.31 -4.21
N ALA A 217 12.31 5.55 -4.68
CA ALA A 217 13.28 6.22 -5.51
C ALA A 217 13.34 7.71 -5.19
N GLU A 218 14.51 8.31 -5.31
CA GLU A 218 14.69 9.76 -5.28
C GLU A 218 14.48 10.31 -6.69
N LYS A 219 13.36 11.00 -6.92
CA LYS A 219 12.98 11.37 -8.29
C LYS A 219 12.22 12.69 -8.41
N ILE A 220 12.22 13.20 -9.63
CA ILE A 220 11.23 14.15 -10.13
C ILE A 220 10.36 13.41 -11.13
N GLU A 221 9.05 13.47 -10.94
CA GLU A 221 8.04 12.87 -11.81
C GLU A 221 7.06 13.95 -12.27
N LEU A 222 6.80 14.00 -13.56
CA LEU A 222 5.84 14.88 -14.22
C LEU A 222 4.73 14.03 -14.84
N SER A 223 3.48 14.40 -14.61
CA SER A 223 2.34 13.74 -15.26
C SER A 223 1.36 14.75 -15.83
N TYR A 224 0.84 14.46 -17.02
CA TYR A 224 -0.12 15.31 -17.72
C TYR A 224 -1.23 14.44 -18.35
N GLY A 225 -2.43 14.99 -18.42
CA GLY A 225 -3.59 14.35 -19.03
C GLY A 225 -4.60 13.82 -18.01
N LYS A 226 -5.79 13.48 -18.49
CA LYS A 226 -6.92 12.99 -17.70
C LYS A 226 -7.33 11.59 -18.14
N ASP A 227 -7.90 11.44 -19.32
CA ASP A 227 -8.37 10.15 -19.86
C ASP A 227 -7.19 9.33 -20.42
N VAL A 228 -6.26 10.03 -21.08
CA VAL A 228 -4.93 9.52 -21.41
C VAL A 228 -3.92 10.29 -20.58
N LYS A 229 -3.15 9.57 -19.78
CA LYS A 229 -2.13 10.12 -18.89
C LYS A 229 -0.75 9.82 -19.46
N LEU A 230 0.05 10.88 -19.62
CA LEU A 230 1.47 10.80 -19.89
C LEU A 230 2.23 11.00 -18.59
N THR A 231 3.26 10.19 -18.34
CA THR A 231 4.15 10.35 -17.18
C THR A 231 5.58 10.24 -17.65
N ALA A 232 6.45 11.09 -17.12
CA ALA A 232 7.90 10.98 -17.30
C ALA A 232 8.59 11.24 -15.98
N TYR A 233 9.71 10.59 -15.74
CA TYR A 233 10.48 10.74 -14.51
C TYR A 233 11.98 10.64 -14.77
N TYR A 234 12.75 11.22 -13.84
CA TYR A 234 14.19 11.05 -13.73
C TYR A 234 14.58 10.98 -12.25
N GLY A 235 15.52 10.09 -11.90
CA GLY A 235 15.91 9.92 -10.51
C GLY A 235 16.99 8.89 -10.27
N ILE A 236 17.03 8.41 -9.02
CA ILE A 236 17.98 7.40 -8.51
C ILE A 236 17.16 6.33 -7.82
N PRO A 237 17.29 5.04 -8.19
CA PRO A 237 16.66 3.94 -7.46
C PRO A 237 17.29 3.81 -6.08
N THR A 238 16.49 3.67 -5.03
CA THR A 238 17.02 3.50 -3.67
C THR A 238 17.33 2.02 -3.44
N ASP A 239 18.51 1.73 -2.88
CA ASP A 239 18.95 0.39 -2.47
C ASP A 239 19.10 -0.64 -3.61
N TYR A 240 19.13 -0.20 -4.87
CA TYR A 240 19.36 -1.05 -6.05
C TYR A 240 20.60 -0.61 -6.81
N GLY A 241 21.31 -1.57 -7.37
CA GLY A 241 22.64 -1.42 -7.94
C GLY A 241 22.75 -0.61 -9.24
N TYR A 242 21.94 0.45 -9.42
CA TYR A 242 22.03 1.39 -10.54
C TYR A 242 22.20 2.82 -10.04
N ASP A 243 23.04 3.62 -10.74
CA ASP A 243 23.32 5.02 -10.37
C ASP A 243 22.16 5.95 -10.71
N LYS A 244 21.44 5.68 -11.80
CA LYS A 244 20.36 6.53 -12.32
C LYS A 244 19.20 5.70 -12.86
N MET A 245 18.03 6.34 -12.89
CA MET A 245 16.88 5.84 -13.63
C MET A 245 16.09 6.97 -14.28
N TRP A 246 15.49 6.68 -15.43
CA TRP A 246 14.52 7.55 -16.07
C TRP A 246 13.54 6.72 -16.90
N GLY A 247 12.39 7.30 -17.18
CA GLY A 247 11.42 6.60 -17.99
C GLY A 247 10.25 7.48 -18.37
N ALA A 248 9.43 6.94 -19.26
CA ALA A 248 8.19 7.54 -19.67
C ALA A 248 7.12 6.48 -19.91
N SER A 249 5.88 6.83 -19.61
CA SER A 249 4.74 5.96 -19.86
C SER A 249 3.52 6.72 -20.36
N VAL A 250 2.68 6.02 -21.10
CA VAL A 250 1.35 6.47 -21.50
C VAL A 250 0.34 5.42 -21.05
N GLY A 251 -0.78 5.85 -20.48
CA GLY A 251 -1.84 4.94 -20.07
C GLY A 251 -3.21 5.60 -20.18
N GLY A 252 -4.23 4.77 -20.38
CA GLY A 252 -5.60 5.25 -20.49
C GLY A 252 -6.61 4.13 -20.28
N LYS A 253 -7.90 4.51 -20.23
CA LYS A 253 -9.01 3.58 -20.03
C LYS A 253 -10.06 3.78 -21.10
N VAL A 254 -10.49 2.67 -21.69
CA VAL A 254 -11.61 2.60 -22.65
C VAL A 254 -12.62 1.57 -22.16
N GLY A 255 -13.74 2.04 -21.63
CA GLY A 255 -14.74 1.16 -21.00
C GLY A 255 -14.15 0.41 -19.82
N ASN A 256 -14.15 -0.92 -19.88
CA ASN A 256 -13.61 -1.80 -18.85
C ASN A 256 -12.13 -2.19 -19.08
N LEU A 257 -11.53 -1.75 -20.19
CA LEU A 257 -10.15 -2.03 -20.54
C LEU A 257 -9.27 -0.84 -20.18
N SER A 258 -8.24 -1.09 -19.34
CA SER A 258 -7.14 -0.14 -19.08
C SER A 258 -5.90 -0.64 -19.81
N LEU A 259 -5.24 0.24 -20.54
CA LEU A 259 -4.01 -0.03 -21.27
C LEU A 259 -2.92 0.92 -20.82
N SER A 260 -1.68 0.43 -20.76
CA SER A 260 -0.50 1.28 -20.57
C SER A 260 0.70 0.70 -21.29
N ALA A 261 1.55 1.58 -21.78
CA ALA A 261 2.86 1.25 -22.33
C ALA A 261 3.90 2.18 -21.72
N GLY A 262 5.10 1.69 -21.49
CA GLY A 262 6.18 2.44 -20.89
C GLY A 262 7.55 1.94 -21.28
N TYR A 263 8.54 2.79 -21.01
CA TYR A 263 9.95 2.46 -21.09
C TYR A 263 10.64 3.00 -19.85
N ASP A 264 11.40 2.13 -19.19
CA ASP A 264 12.12 2.41 -17.95
C ASP A 264 13.61 2.09 -18.20
N LYS A 265 14.50 3.05 -17.99
CA LYS A 265 15.94 2.90 -18.17
C LYS A 265 16.64 3.03 -16.84
N PHE A 266 17.39 1.99 -16.47
CA PHE A 266 18.31 1.94 -15.34
C PHE A 266 19.73 2.01 -15.88
N GLN A 267 20.53 2.96 -15.39
CA GLN A 267 21.85 3.26 -15.96
C GLN A 267 22.96 3.02 -14.96
N ASP A 268 24.14 2.72 -15.51
CA ASP A 268 25.40 2.59 -14.79
C ASP A 268 25.31 1.59 -13.63
N ALA A 269 25.14 0.30 -13.95
CA ALA A 269 25.15 -0.78 -12.96
C ALA A 269 26.40 -0.71 -12.07
N LEU A 270 26.19 -0.66 -10.75
CA LEU A 270 27.23 -0.57 -9.73
C LEU A 270 27.61 -1.97 -9.25
N ASN A 271 28.87 -2.38 -9.35
CA ASN A 271 29.33 -3.70 -8.89
C ASN A 271 29.34 -3.87 -7.36
N GLU A 272 29.19 -2.79 -6.60
CA GLU A 272 29.35 -2.82 -5.15
C GLU A 272 28.13 -3.38 -4.40
N ILE A 273 26.96 -3.43 -5.06
CA ILE A 273 25.72 -3.93 -4.48
C ILE A 273 25.32 -5.22 -5.22
N GLN A 274 26.02 -6.30 -4.94
CA GLN A 274 25.71 -7.61 -5.50
C GLN A 274 24.32 -8.09 -5.03
N GLY A 275 23.48 -8.45 -5.98
CA GLY A 275 22.24 -9.19 -5.71
C GLY A 275 20.97 -8.38 -5.64
N TYR A 276 21.02 -7.03 -5.75
CA TYR A 276 19.82 -6.21 -5.74
C TYR A 276 19.53 -5.62 -7.13
N GLY A 277 18.72 -6.33 -7.91
CA GLY A 277 18.18 -5.84 -9.19
C GLY A 277 19.15 -5.76 -10.36
N VAL A 278 20.44 -6.02 -10.13
CA VAL A 278 21.47 -6.10 -11.18
C VAL A 278 21.95 -7.54 -11.29
N PRO A 279 21.87 -8.17 -12.48
CA PRO A 279 22.49 -9.46 -12.72
C PRO A 279 23.99 -9.44 -12.40
N ASN A 280 24.50 -10.47 -11.71
CA ASN A 280 25.94 -10.60 -11.41
C ASN A 280 26.80 -10.71 -12.69
N SER A 281 26.18 -11.10 -13.79
CA SER A 281 26.75 -11.15 -15.13
C SER A 281 26.83 -9.81 -15.84
N ALA A 282 26.13 -8.78 -15.32
CA ALA A 282 26.25 -7.43 -15.86
C ALA A 282 27.57 -6.80 -15.40
N LYS A 283 28.27 -6.15 -16.33
CA LYS A 283 29.48 -5.39 -16.01
C LYS A 283 29.13 -4.07 -15.33
N THR A 284 30.07 -3.53 -14.54
CA THR A 284 29.98 -2.13 -14.08
C THR A 284 29.75 -1.20 -15.27
N GLY A 285 28.79 -0.29 -15.13
CA GLY A 285 28.40 0.64 -16.19
C GLY A 285 27.44 0.04 -17.22
N THR A 286 26.94 -1.20 -17.04
CA THR A 286 25.88 -1.75 -17.89
C THR A 286 24.58 -1.01 -17.66
N ASP A 287 23.92 -0.67 -18.74
CA ASP A 287 22.57 -0.12 -18.74
C ASP A 287 21.53 -1.23 -18.91
N ASN A 288 20.35 -1.00 -18.34
CA ASN A 288 19.18 -1.86 -18.52
C ASN A 288 17.96 -1.01 -18.91
N GLY A 289 17.50 -1.14 -20.12
CA GLY A 289 16.28 -0.52 -20.63
C GLY A 289 15.17 -1.55 -20.77
N ILE A 290 14.00 -1.27 -20.19
CA ILE A 290 12.88 -2.22 -20.14
C ILE A 290 11.65 -1.59 -20.77
N TRP A 291 11.19 -2.16 -21.87
CA TRP A 291 9.87 -1.87 -22.44
C TRP A 291 8.79 -2.64 -21.71
N ASN A 292 7.64 -2.02 -21.51
CA ASN A 292 6.48 -2.70 -20.95
C ASN A 292 5.18 -2.34 -21.67
N LEU A 293 4.31 -3.32 -21.78
CA LEU A 293 2.94 -3.16 -22.26
C LEU A 293 2.00 -3.90 -21.33
N SER A 294 1.04 -3.18 -20.76
CA SER A 294 0.09 -3.75 -19.80
C SER A 294 -1.35 -3.54 -20.22
N ALA A 295 -2.19 -4.55 -19.97
CA ALA A 295 -3.62 -4.52 -20.17
C ALA A 295 -4.35 -5.08 -18.95
N ASN A 296 -5.41 -4.38 -18.50
CA ASN A 296 -6.28 -4.85 -17.43
C ASN A 296 -7.73 -4.75 -17.90
N TYR A 297 -8.43 -5.88 -17.92
CA TYR A 297 -9.82 -5.96 -18.36
C TYR A 297 -10.73 -6.43 -17.23
N LYS A 298 -11.70 -5.59 -16.88
CA LYS A 298 -12.68 -5.90 -15.83
C LYS A 298 -13.97 -6.44 -16.43
N PHE A 299 -14.42 -7.62 -15.95
CA PHE A 299 -15.69 -8.23 -16.35
C PHE A 299 -16.40 -8.83 -15.13
N GLY A 300 -17.54 -8.27 -14.78
CA GLY A 300 -18.24 -8.63 -13.54
C GLY A 300 -17.34 -8.40 -12.31
N ASP A 301 -17.19 -9.43 -11.51
CA ASP A 301 -16.35 -9.45 -10.31
C ASP A 301 -14.87 -9.81 -10.61
N PHE A 302 -14.55 -10.12 -11.85
CA PHE A 302 -13.20 -10.51 -12.26
C PHE A 302 -12.41 -9.36 -12.88
N THR A 303 -11.10 -9.39 -12.71
CA THR A 303 -10.14 -8.56 -13.45
C THR A 303 -9.05 -9.46 -13.99
N LEU A 304 -8.92 -9.52 -15.31
CA LEU A 304 -7.81 -10.16 -16.01
C LEU A 304 -6.73 -9.09 -16.25
N ALA A 305 -5.50 -9.38 -15.89
CA ALA A 305 -4.34 -8.52 -16.08
C ALA A 305 -3.28 -9.25 -16.89
N ALA A 306 -2.61 -8.54 -17.79
CA ALA A 306 -1.44 -9.05 -18.51
C ALA A 306 -0.42 -7.93 -18.66
N THR A 307 0.85 -8.26 -18.47
CA THR A 307 1.98 -7.36 -18.70
C THR A 307 3.05 -8.11 -19.49
N TYR A 308 3.49 -7.55 -20.60
CA TYR A 308 4.65 -7.97 -21.37
C TYR A 308 5.82 -7.06 -21.06
N LEU A 309 7.02 -7.65 -20.96
CA LEU A 309 8.26 -7.00 -20.57
C LEU A 309 9.37 -7.40 -21.56
N ASP A 310 10.24 -6.48 -21.93
CA ASP A 310 11.37 -6.72 -22.83
C ASP A 310 12.55 -5.84 -22.43
N SER A 311 13.68 -6.48 -22.06
CA SER A 311 14.88 -5.82 -21.56
C SER A 311 15.98 -5.84 -22.62
N ASP A 312 16.67 -4.71 -22.77
CA ASP A 312 17.83 -4.53 -23.66
C ASP A 312 19.18 -4.81 -22.95
N ILE A 313 19.15 -5.39 -21.74
CA ILE A 313 20.37 -5.62 -20.95
C ILE A 313 21.37 -6.53 -21.67
N ASP A 314 22.64 -6.14 -21.65
CA ASP A 314 23.74 -6.92 -22.25
C ASP A 314 24.34 -7.90 -21.23
N LEU A 315 23.97 -9.17 -21.34
CA LEU A 315 24.44 -10.28 -20.48
C LEU A 315 25.44 -11.21 -21.20
N ARG A 316 26.05 -10.82 -22.31
CA ARG A 316 26.89 -11.67 -23.18
C ARG A 316 28.11 -12.28 -22.52
N ASP A 317 28.58 -11.73 -21.39
CA ASP A 317 29.73 -12.28 -20.65
C ASP A 317 29.33 -13.22 -19.51
N ASN A 318 28.07 -13.66 -19.45
CA ASN A 318 27.65 -14.65 -18.49
C ASN A 318 28.20 -16.04 -18.85
N SER A 319 29.26 -16.43 -18.19
CA SER A 319 29.87 -17.77 -18.40
C SER A 319 29.00 -18.92 -17.90
N LYS A 320 28.04 -18.64 -17.03
CA LYS A 320 27.14 -19.62 -16.42
C LYS A 320 25.86 -19.82 -17.24
N TYR A 321 25.34 -18.75 -17.84
CA TYR A 321 24.08 -18.75 -18.59
C TYR A 321 24.30 -18.06 -19.93
N LYS A 322 24.42 -18.78 -21.03
CA LYS A 322 24.85 -18.25 -22.34
C LYS A 322 23.71 -17.65 -23.18
N ASP A 323 22.52 -18.16 -23.04
CA ASP A 323 21.36 -17.84 -23.89
C ASP A 323 20.14 -17.51 -23.01
N VAL A 324 20.32 -16.58 -22.04
CA VAL A 324 19.27 -16.21 -21.11
C VAL A 324 18.23 -15.33 -21.79
N ASP A 325 16.96 -15.66 -21.64
CA ASP A 325 15.86 -14.81 -22.09
C ASP A 325 15.87 -13.46 -21.35
N THR A 326 15.70 -12.36 -22.10
CA THR A 326 15.60 -11.00 -21.57
C THR A 326 14.20 -10.39 -21.78
N ASN A 327 13.23 -11.21 -22.14
CA ASN A 327 11.82 -10.82 -22.24
C ASN A 327 10.97 -11.67 -21.31
N GLY A 328 9.72 -11.26 -21.11
CA GLY A 328 8.82 -12.02 -20.26
C GLY A 328 7.42 -11.48 -20.24
N TYR A 329 6.56 -12.17 -19.52
CA TYR A 329 5.18 -11.75 -19.30
C TYR A 329 4.68 -12.19 -17.95
N VAL A 330 3.68 -11.46 -17.47
CA VAL A 330 2.88 -11.83 -16.29
C VAL A 330 1.41 -11.79 -16.64
N VAL A 331 0.68 -12.85 -16.28
CA VAL A 331 -0.78 -12.91 -16.45
C VAL A 331 -1.41 -13.12 -15.09
N GLY A 332 -2.37 -12.28 -14.72
CA GLY A 332 -3.05 -12.30 -13.44
C GLY A 332 -4.57 -12.36 -13.58
N LEU A 333 -5.21 -13.04 -12.66
CA LEU A 333 -6.66 -13.07 -12.50
C LEU A 333 -7.01 -12.74 -11.07
N ASN A 334 -7.85 -11.71 -10.89
CA ASN A 334 -8.39 -11.32 -9.60
C ASN A 334 -9.91 -11.51 -9.59
N TYR A 335 -10.43 -12.04 -8.48
CA TYR A 335 -11.86 -12.17 -8.22
C TYR A 335 -12.23 -11.37 -6.98
N LYS A 336 -13.15 -10.41 -7.12
CA LYS A 336 -13.54 -9.47 -6.06
C LYS A 336 -12.36 -8.71 -5.48
N GLY A 337 -12.32 -8.53 -4.14
CA GLY A 337 -11.25 -7.87 -3.41
C GLY A 337 -11.65 -7.56 -1.97
N ALA A 338 -10.67 -7.52 -1.08
CA ALA A 338 -10.84 -7.11 0.30
C ALA A 338 -10.80 -5.57 0.39
N ASP A 339 -11.96 -4.94 0.56
CA ASP A 339 -12.08 -3.49 0.77
C ASP A 339 -11.88 -3.17 2.26
N LYS A 340 -10.79 -2.50 2.60
CA LYS A 340 -10.43 -2.13 3.98
C LYS A 340 -11.52 -1.37 4.75
N ASN A 341 -12.43 -0.70 4.03
CA ASN A 341 -13.50 0.08 4.64
C ASN A 341 -14.77 -0.77 4.92
N LYS A 342 -14.84 -2.00 4.38
CA LYS A 342 -16.02 -2.85 4.42
C LYS A 342 -15.67 -4.22 5.02
N PRO A 343 -15.86 -4.42 6.33
CA PRO A 343 -15.66 -5.71 6.98
C PRO A 343 -16.43 -6.83 6.30
N GLY A 344 -15.82 -8.02 6.22
CA GLY A 344 -16.40 -9.20 5.57
C GLY A 344 -16.19 -9.26 4.05
N THR A 345 -15.68 -8.21 3.39
CA THR A 345 -15.30 -8.31 1.98
C THR A 345 -14.06 -9.17 1.83
N TRP A 346 -14.01 -9.93 0.74
CA TRP A 346 -12.91 -10.84 0.45
C TRP A 346 -12.63 -10.91 -1.05
N GLY A 347 -11.48 -11.45 -1.41
CA GLY A 347 -11.12 -11.69 -2.80
C GLY A 347 -10.05 -12.75 -2.93
N LEU A 348 -9.93 -13.30 -4.14
CA LEU A 348 -8.90 -14.25 -4.55
C LEU A 348 -8.08 -13.64 -5.68
N PHE A 349 -6.84 -14.06 -5.80
CA PHE A 349 -5.96 -13.63 -6.87
C PHE A 349 -4.97 -14.72 -7.23
N ALA A 350 -4.57 -14.75 -8.49
CA ALA A 350 -3.54 -15.62 -9.00
C ALA A 350 -2.73 -14.88 -10.06
N ASN A 351 -1.42 -15.11 -10.09
CA ASN A 351 -0.52 -14.65 -11.16
C ASN A 351 0.30 -15.83 -11.66
N TYR A 352 0.55 -15.87 -12.96
CA TYR A 352 1.58 -16.67 -13.58
C TYR A 352 2.68 -15.74 -14.10
N TYR A 353 3.91 -16.09 -13.82
CA TYR A 353 5.12 -15.37 -14.17
C TYR A 353 5.94 -16.18 -15.15
N ASP A 354 6.45 -15.53 -16.17
CA ASP A 354 7.53 -16.00 -17.02
C ASP A 354 8.36 -14.77 -17.37
N GLN A 355 9.36 -14.47 -16.54
CA GLN A 355 10.16 -13.26 -16.63
C GLN A 355 11.62 -13.62 -16.86
N GLY A 356 12.20 -13.08 -17.93
CA GLY A 356 13.61 -13.23 -18.23
C GLY A 356 14.51 -12.33 -17.38
N ALA A 357 15.79 -12.58 -17.41
CA ALA A 357 16.79 -11.75 -16.77
C ALA A 357 16.69 -10.29 -17.24
N GLY A 358 16.93 -9.35 -16.34
CA GLY A 358 16.85 -7.91 -16.65
C GLY A 358 15.44 -7.35 -16.78
N THR A 359 14.38 -8.17 -16.84
CA THR A 359 12.99 -7.65 -16.93
C THR A 359 12.48 -7.07 -15.61
N PHE A 360 13.24 -7.16 -14.53
CA PHE A 360 12.91 -6.67 -13.20
C PHE A 360 14.15 -6.15 -12.47
N VAL A 361 13.95 -5.11 -11.66
CA VAL A 361 14.98 -4.49 -10.80
C VAL A 361 14.55 -4.55 -9.34
N ALA A 362 13.25 -4.26 -9.07
CA ALA A 362 12.65 -4.32 -7.73
C ALA A 362 11.23 -4.87 -7.86
N HIS A 363 11.08 -6.18 -7.88
CA HIS A 363 9.79 -6.82 -8.13
C HIS A 363 8.84 -6.73 -6.93
N THR A 364 7.53 -6.60 -7.19
CA THR A 364 6.49 -6.49 -6.16
C THR A 364 6.29 -7.77 -5.31
N MET A 365 6.92 -8.89 -5.66
CA MET A 365 6.81 -10.13 -4.89
C MET A 365 7.40 -10.00 -3.49
N TYR A 366 6.81 -10.74 -2.56
CA TYR A 366 7.33 -10.87 -1.20
C TYR A 366 8.44 -11.92 -1.12
N PRO A 367 9.26 -11.79 -0.10
CA PRO A 367 10.13 -10.70 0.30
C PRO A 367 11.48 -10.81 -0.41
N GLY A 368 11.57 -10.28 -1.62
CA GLY A 368 12.80 -10.30 -2.39
C GLY A 368 13.17 -11.67 -2.99
N ASP A 369 12.21 -12.58 -3.08
CA ASP A 369 12.43 -13.94 -3.62
C ASP A 369 12.92 -13.90 -5.05
N TRP A 370 12.47 -12.95 -5.83
CA TRP A 370 12.93 -12.66 -7.17
C TRP A 370 14.43 -12.35 -7.25
N SER A 371 15.04 -11.85 -6.18
CA SER A 371 16.47 -11.47 -6.17
C SER A 371 17.43 -12.63 -6.40
N TYR A 372 16.98 -13.87 -6.15
CA TYR A 372 17.77 -15.05 -6.42
C TYR A 372 17.83 -15.42 -7.91
N TYR A 373 16.92 -14.88 -8.71
CA TYR A 373 16.75 -15.17 -10.12
C TYR A 373 17.20 -14.04 -11.06
N VAL A 374 17.87 -13.00 -10.55
CA VAL A 374 18.25 -11.83 -11.37
C VAL A 374 19.14 -12.18 -12.55
N ASP A 375 19.96 -13.23 -12.44
CA ASP A 375 20.90 -13.66 -13.49
C ASP A 375 20.23 -14.50 -14.59
N GLU A 376 19.10 -15.11 -14.32
CA GLU A 376 18.52 -16.14 -15.19
C GLU A 376 17.04 -15.95 -15.50
N GLY A 377 16.36 -15.08 -14.73
CA GLY A 377 14.92 -15.01 -14.77
C GLY A 377 14.25 -16.17 -14.02
N PHE A 378 12.93 -16.12 -13.95
CA PHE A 378 12.11 -17.13 -13.26
C PHE A 378 10.76 -17.32 -13.96
N LYS A 379 10.17 -18.48 -13.71
CA LYS A 379 8.79 -18.81 -14.07
C LYS A 379 8.08 -19.40 -12.86
N GLY A 380 6.76 -19.41 -12.89
CA GLY A 380 5.97 -20.02 -11.82
C GLY A 380 4.69 -19.28 -11.55
N TYR A 381 4.09 -19.52 -10.41
CA TYR A 381 2.80 -18.92 -10.08
C TYR A 381 2.72 -18.43 -8.63
N MET A 382 1.81 -17.51 -8.40
CA MET A 382 1.34 -17.10 -7.09
C MET A 382 -0.17 -17.23 -7.05
N VAL A 383 -0.66 -17.82 -5.97
CA VAL A 383 -2.10 -17.84 -5.66
C VAL A 383 -2.32 -17.29 -4.27
N GLY A 384 -3.43 -16.62 -4.07
CA GLY A 384 -3.71 -16.06 -2.76
C GLY A 384 -5.13 -15.55 -2.59
N GLY A 385 -5.37 -15.03 -1.40
CA GLY A 385 -6.64 -14.42 -1.07
C GLY A 385 -6.49 -13.44 0.08
N GLY A 386 -7.50 -12.59 0.22
CA GLY A 386 -7.56 -11.62 1.29
C GLY A 386 -8.97 -11.45 1.83
N VAL A 387 -9.07 -11.03 3.09
CA VAL A 387 -10.34 -10.73 3.77
C VAL A 387 -10.18 -9.52 4.68
N THR A 388 -11.18 -8.65 4.68
CA THR A 388 -11.28 -7.53 5.63
C THR A 388 -11.94 -8.02 6.91
N LEU A 389 -11.14 -8.19 7.97
CA LEU A 389 -11.59 -8.69 9.27
C LEU A 389 -12.42 -7.66 10.03
N ALA A 390 -11.95 -6.41 10.02
CA ALA A 390 -12.61 -5.25 10.59
C ALA A 390 -12.27 -4.00 9.73
N LYS A 391 -12.95 -2.89 9.95
CA LYS A 391 -12.58 -1.64 9.26
C LYS A 391 -11.09 -1.34 9.47
N ASN A 392 -10.36 -1.09 8.38
CA ASN A 392 -8.93 -0.87 8.35
C ASN A 392 -8.04 -2.07 8.78
N MET A 393 -8.59 -3.27 8.86
CA MET A 393 -7.85 -4.50 9.19
C MET A 393 -8.03 -5.52 8.07
N VAL A 394 -6.96 -5.78 7.31
CA VAL A 394 -6.97 -6.71 6.17
C VAL A 394 -5.96 -7.82 6.41
N TYR A 395 -6.43 -9.06 6.32
CA TYR A 395 -5.58 -10.25 6.32
C TYR A 395 -5.43 -10.77 4.90
N GLN A 396 -4.22 -11.22 4.54
CA GLN A 396 -3.92 -11.85 3.25
C GLN A 396 -3.02 -13.05 3.43
N LEU A 397 -3.22 -14.05 2.55
CA LEU A 397 -2.39 -15.24 2.44
C LEU A 397 -1.98 -15.40 0.98
N HIS A 398 -0.68 -15.67 0.74
CA HIS A 398 -0.10 -15.89 -0.59
C HIS A 398 0.70 -17.20 -0.55
N TYR A 399 0.67 -17.93 -1.65
CA TYR A 399 1.56 -19.05 -1.90
C TYR A 399 2.22 -18.85 -3.25
N TYR A 400 3.54 -18.90 -3.25
CA TYR A 400 4.39 -18.81 -4.43
C TYR A 400 5.01 -20.16 -4.69
N ASP A 401 5.15 -20.51 -5.97
CA ASP A 401 5.88 -21.66 -6.46
C ASP A 401 6.63 -21.21 -7.71
N LEU A 402 7.93 -20.99 -7.57
CA LEU A 402 8.79 -20.36 -8.55
C LEU A 402 9.94 -21.30 -8.89
N GLU A 403 10.44 -21.18 -10.12
CA GLU A 403 11.57 -21.95 -10.63
C GLU A 403 12.49 -21.04 -11.45
N GLY A 404 13.80 -21.11 -11.22
CA GLY A 404 14.81 -20.46 -12.07
C GLY A 404 14.80 -21.03 -13.48
N LYS A 405 14.83 -20.14 -14.50
CA LYS A 405 14.66 -20.59 -15.90
C LYS A 405 15.80 -21.46 -16.41
N GLU A 406 17.01 -21.23 -15.92
CA GLU A 406 18.22 -21.97 -16.34
C GLU A 406 18.68 -22.98 -15.30
N SER A 407 18.62 -22.64 -14.02
CA SER A 407 19.05 -23.51 -12.93
C SER A 407 18.08 -24.64 -12.63
N GLY A 408 16.78 -24.40 -12.89
CA GLY A 408 15.71 -25.29 -12.49
C GLY A 408 15.54 -25.38 -10.96
N LEU A 409 16.14 -24.45 -10.19
CA LEU A 409 16.00 -24.43 -8.73
C LEU A 409 14.62 -23.88 -8.38
N ASP A 410 13.85 -24.67 -7.65
CA ASP A 410 12.53 -24.28 -7.17
C ASP A 410 12.58 -23.52 -5.85
N ASP A 411 11.59 -22.65 -5.64
CA ASP A 411 11.36 -21.89 -4.42
C ASP A 411 9.87 -21.82 -4.11
N GLN A 412 9.46 -22.38 -3.00
CA GLN A 412 8.09 -22.36 -2.54
C GLN A 412 7.97 -21.49 -1.30
N VAL A 413 7.11 -20.48 -1.34
CA VAL A 413 6.93 -19.54 -0.24
C VAL A 413 5.48 -19.45 0.16
N LEU A 414 5.19 -19.75 1.42
CA LEU A 414 3.92 -19.40 2.05
C LEU A 414 4.11 -18.10 2.82
N TRP A 415 3.35 -17.07 2.43
CA TRP A 415 3.40 -15.78 3.10
C TRP A 415 2.04 -15.31 3.54
N SER A 416 1.95 -14.86 4.79
CA SER A 416 0.76 -14.26 5.35
C SER A 416 1.03 -12.88 5.94
N ARG A 417 0.05 -11.99 5.86
CA ARG A 417 0.13 -10.67 6.48
C ARG A 417 -1.19 -10.23 7.08
N LEU A 418 -1.10 -9.56 8.21
CA LEU A 418 -2.16 -8.75 8.78
C LEU A 418 -1.75 -7.29 8.70
N GLN A 419 -2.54 -6.48 8.01
CA GLN A 419 -2.31 -5.05 7.87
C GLN A 419 -3.39 -4.26 8.57
N ILE A 420 -2.98 -3.35 9.45
CA ILE A 420 -3.84 -2.47 10.25
C ILE A 420 -3.48 -1.03 9.88
N MET A 421 -4.49 -0.20 9.59
CA MET A 421 -4.33 1.21 9.22
C MET A 421 -5.09 2.08 10.21
N PHE A 422 -4.53 3.24 10.58
CA PHE A 422 -5.14 4.21 11.52
C PHE A 422 -4.81 5.66 11.16
#